data_4d3a4922a8baa2e225382a65e9819e8d
#
_entry.id   4d3a4922a8baa2e225382a65e9819e8d
#
_cell.length_a   1.000
_cell.length_b   1.000
_cell.length_c   1.000
_cell.angle_alpha   90.00
_cell.angle_beta   90.00
_cell.angle_gamma   90.00
#
_symmetry.space_group_name_H-M   'P 1'
#
loop_
_entity.id
_entity.type
_entity.pdbx_description
1 polymer ?
#
loop_
_entity_poly.entity_id
_entity_poly.type
_entity_poly.pdbx_seq_one_letter_code
_entity_poly.pdbx_strand_id
1 'polypeptide(L)'
;NGDIPKELMGRDFFAYRPVHLASSPSRGWLAIMVNRIQDILDTENYLGAIWTQGSPRVEETLYWLNLLLDTPLPVCGNAAQRTHGEISNDGPKNLVDSVDYITSRVWQDEEGKNRAGMVVIQEQQIFSAREVQKGEARPGGYVTTGGHGGILGAVRHGMGPVLSYLPGTKHTFLSEVNCTRL
;
A
#
# COMPACT_ATOMS: atom_id res chain seq x y z
N ASN A 1 3.83 25.97 -3.22
CA ASN A 1 2.51 25.31 -3.16
C ASN A 1 2.34 24.56 -4.47
N GLY A 2 2.64 23.26 -4.47
CA GLY A 2 2.26 22.40 -5.59
C GLY A 2 0.74 22.24 -5.54
N ASP A 3 0.09 22.39 -6.68
CA ASP A 3 -1.35 22.20 -6.77
C ASP A 3 -1.68 20.74 -6.41
N ILE A 4 -2.64 20.56 -5.51
CA ILE A 4 -3.16 19.25 -5.17
C ILE A 4 -3.85 18.69 -6.43
N PRO A 5 -3.53 17.47 -6.86
CA PRO A 5 -4.24 16.83 -7.96
C PRO A 5 -5.76 16.88 -7.74
N LYS A 6 -6.52 17.13 -8.80
CA LYS A 6 -8.00 17.24 -8.72
C LYS A 6 -8.63 15.99 -8.11
N GLU A 7 -8.02 14.84 -8.35
CA GLU A 7 -8.44 13.53 -7.86
C GLU A 7 -8.35 13.40 -6.32
N LEU A 8 -7.51 14.22 -5.70
CA LEU A 8 -7.36 14.27 -4.25
C LEU A 8 -8.19 15.38 -3.59
N MET A 9 -8.86 16.23 -4.35
CA MET A 9 -9.71 17.29 -3.80
C MET A 9 -10.91 16.70 -3.05
N GLY A 10 -11.23 17.29 -1.90
CA GLY A 10 -12.31 16.79 -1.05
C GLY A 10 -11.99 15.53 -0.26
N ARG A 11 -10.71 15.18 -0.15
CA ARG A 11 -10.22 14.09 0.69
C ARG A 11 -9.45 14.68 1.88
N ASP A 12 -9.73 14.17 3.07
CA ASP A 12 -9.00 14.53 4.27
C ASP A 12 -7.90 13.52 4.55
N PHE A 13 -6.69 14.03 4.78
CA PHE A 13 -5.52 13.22 5.07
C PHE A 13 -4.97 13.55 6.46
N PHE A 14 -4.76 12.52 7.26
CA PHE A 14 -3.92 12.62 8.45
C PHE A 14 -2.50 12.21 8.08
N ALA A 15 -1.59 13.17 7.99
CA ALA A 15 -0.20 12.91 7.66
C ALA A 15 0.59 12.52 8.92
N TYR A 16 0.92 11.24 9.05
CA TYR A 16 1.84 10.76 10.07
C TYR A 16 3.23 10.63 9.47
N ARG A 17 4.15 11.46 9.94
CA ARG A 17 5.56 11.40 9.55
C ARG A 17 6.40 10.96 10.75
N PRO A 18 6.85 9.71 10.79
CA PRO A 18 7.73 9.25 11.87
C PRO A 18 9.05 10.01 11.85
N VAL A 19 9.37 10.69 12.96
CA VAL A 19 10.52 11.62 13.06
C VAL A 19 11.87 10.90 12.87
N HIS A 20 11.88 9.58 13.04
CA HIS A 20 13.11 8.78 13.12
C HIS A 20 13.27 7.76 11.98
N LEU A 21 12.40 7.80 10.99
CA LEU A 21 12.54 6.91 9.83
C LEU A 21 13.51 7.54 8.83
N ALA A 22 14.76 7.12 8.95
CA ALA A 22 15.70 7.17 7.84
C ALA A 22 15.21 6.23 6.74
N SER A 23 15.85 6.26 5.57
CA SER A 23 15.56 5.36 4.44
C SER A 23 15.60 3.86 4.78
N SER A 24 16.12 3.51 5.94
CA SER A 24 16.24 2.15 6.46
C SER A 24 15.96 2.14 7.96
N PRO A 25 14.70 1.99 8.39
CA PRO A 25 14.37 1.93 9.80
C PRO A 25 14.98 0.68 10.46
N SER A 26 15.43 0.82 11.71
CA SER A 26 15.81 -0.33 12.52
C SER A 26 14.60 -1.20 12.85
N ARG A 27 14.83 -2.47 13.21
CA ARG A 27 13.76 -3.40 13.60
C ARG A 27 12.90 -2.86 14.75
N GLY A 28 13.52 -2.21 15.74
CA GLY A 28 12.80 -1.59 16.85
C GLY A 28 11.85 -0.48 16.39
N TRP A 29 12.26 0.33 15.43
CA TRP A 29 11.41 1.38 14.87
C TRP A 29 10.25 0.81 14.05
N LEU A 30 10.45 -0.30 13.34
CA LEU A 30 9.39 -0.98 12.62
C LEU A 30 8.30 -1.48 13.57
N ALA A 31 8.67 -2.01 14.75
CA ALA A 31 7.71 -2.45 15.75
C ALA A 31 6.88 -1.27 16.30
N ILE A 32 7.53 -0.17 16.67
CA ILE A 32 6.84 1.04 17.14
C ILE A 32 5.90 1.58 16.08
N MET A 33 6.34 1.60 14.83
CA MET A 33 5.55 2.06 13.70
C MET A 33 4.29 1.21 13.49
N VAL A 34 4.44 -0.12 13.53
CA VAL A 34 3.30 -1.05 13.38
C VAL A 34 2.26 -0.79 14.45
N ASN A 35 2.66 -0.73 15.72
CA ASN A 35 1.74 -0.48 16.83
C ASN A 35 1.03 0.87 16.65
N ARG A 36 1.75 1.91 16.22
CA ARG A 36 1.17 3.23 16.00
C ARG A 36 0.18 3.26 14.85
N ILE A 37 0.47 2.56 13.76
CA ILE A 37 -0.46 2.43 12.63
C ILE A 37 -1.71 1.67 13.08
N GLN A 38 -1.55 0.58 13.84
CA GLN A 38 -2.66 -0.17 14.41
C GLN A 38 -3.57 0.73 15.26
N ASP A 39 -2.99 1.47 16.21
CA ASP A 39 -3.74 2.39 17.07
C ASP A 39 -4.54 3.42 16.26
N ILE A 40 -3.98 3.93 15.16
CA ILE A 40 -4.66 4.90 14.29
C ILE A 40 -5.82 4.24 13.52
N LEU A 41 -5.60 3.06 12.97
CA LEU A 41 -6.62 2.34 12.21
C LEU A 41 -7.76 1.87 13.11
N ASP A 42 -7.48 1.50 14.36
CA ASP A 42 -8.48 1.08 15.36
C ASP A 42 -9.42 2.22 15.79
N THR A 43 -9.10 3.47 15.46
CA THR A 43 -10.01 4.60 15.71
C THR A 43 -11.25 4.60 14.82
N GLU A 44 -11.28 3.80 13.77
CA GLU A 44 -12.35 3.73 12.75
C GLU A 44 -12.65 5.06 12.02
N ASN A 45 -11.75 6.04 12.14
CA ASN A 45 -11.92 7.37 11.53
C ASN A 45 -11.43 7.44 10.08
N TYR A 46 -10.84 6.35 9.57
CA TYR A 46 -10.18 6.33 8.27
C TYR A 46 -10.74 5.24 7.36
N LEU A 47 -10.72 5.50 6.07
CA LEU A 47 -11.10 4.52 5.03
C LEU A 47 -9.98 3.53 4.71
N GLY A 48 -8.77 3.82 5.12
CA GLY A 48 -7.56 3.04 4.87
C GLY A 48 -6.30 3.86 5.12
N ALA A 49 -5.16 3.28 4.83
CA ALA A 49 -3.87 3.93 4.99
C ALA A 49 -3.00 3.84 3.73
N ILE A 50 -2.14 4.84 3.54
CA ILE A 50 -1.14 4.86 2.48
C ILE A 50 0.24 5.03 3.12
N TRP A 51 1.13 4.08 2.85
CA TRP A 51 2.52 4.14 3.25
C TRP A 51 3.39 4.58 2.08
N THR A 52 4.09 5.70 2.23
CA THR A 52 5.01 6.22 1.21
C THR A 52 6.45 6.03 1.65
N GLN A 53 7.27 5.44 0.81
CA GLN A 53 8.67 5.15 1.13
C GLN A 53 9.54 5.18 -0.14
N GLY A 54 10.85 5.29 0.04
CA GLY A 54 11.80 5.09 -1.05
C GLY A 54 11.69 3.70 -1.65
N SER A 55 11.75 3.62 -2.97
CA SER A 55 11.53 2.39 -3.76
C SER A 55 12.37 1.17 -3.37
N PRO A 56 13.61 1.29 -2.82
CA PRO A 56 14.43 0.11 -2.54
C PRO A 56 13.89 -0.84 -1.46
N ARG A 57 12.95 -0.39 -0.61
CA ARG A 57 12.51 -1.20 0.55
C ARG A 57 11.01 -1.10 0.85
N VAL A 58 10.22 -0.52 0.00
CA VAL A 58 8.78 -0.41 0.20
C VAL A 58 8.13 -1.79 0.30
N GLU A 59 8.58 -2.73 -0.50
CA GLU A 59 8.10 -4.11 -0.53
C GLU A 59 8.28 -4.83 0.80
N GLU A 60 9.48 -4.72 1.40
CA GLU A 60 9.78 -5.33 2.69
C GLU A 60 8.93 -4.74 3.81
N THR A 61 8.75 -3.42 3.80
CA THR A 61 7.92 -2.73 4.79
C THR A 61 6.45 -3.12 4.64
N LEU A 62 5.93 -3.16 3.43
CA LEU A 62 4.53 -3.56 3.21
C LEU A 62 4.28 -5.02 3.54
N TYR A 63 5.23 -5.91 3.28
CA TYR A 63 5.12 -7.30 3.71
C TYR A 63 5.13 -7.43 5.24
N TRP A 64 5.99 -6.66 5.91
CA TRP A 64 6.02 -6.57 7.37
C TRP A 64 4.69 -6.10 7.94
N LEU A 65 4.11 -5.03 7.38
CA LEU A 65 2.79 -4.53 7.77
C LEU A 65 1.70 -5.58 7.51
N ASN A 66 1.76 -6.29 6.39
CA ASN A 66 0.79 -7.33 6.05
C ASN A 66 0.80 -8.52 7.03
N LEU A 67 1.95 -8.80 7.65
CA LEU A 67 2.07 -9.84 8.66
C LEU A 67 1.57 -9.43 10.04
N LEU A 68 1.61 -8.14 10.36
CA LEU A 68 1.47 -7.67 11.73
C LEU A 68 0.23 -6.81 11.99
N LEU A 69 -0.29 -6.10 10.99
CA LEU A 69 -1.50 -5.29 11.19
C LEU A 69 -2.74 -6.17 11.13
N ASP A 70 -3.55 -6.05 12.18
CA ASP A 70 -4.84 -6.71 12.31
C ASP A 70 -5.96 -5.71 11.97
N THR A 71 -6.22 -5.55 10.68
CA THR A 71 -7.17 -4.55 10.21
C THR A 71 -7.96 -5.03 8.99
N PRO A 72 -9.28 -4.82 8.98
CA PRO A 72 -10.10 -5.07 7.79
C PRO A 72 -9.99 -3.94 6.76
N LEU A 73 -9.22 -2.89 7.03
CA LEU A 73 -9.05 -1.74 6.14
C LEU A 73 -7.91 -1.97 5.14
N PRO A 74 -7.95 -1.34 3.97
CA PRO A 74 -6.89 -1.43 2.98
C PRO A 74 -5.67 -0.60 3.41
N VAL A 75 -4.48 -1.16 3.23
CA VAL A 75 -3.21 -0.45 3.38
C VAL A 75 -2.43 -0.58 2.08
N CYS A 76 -2.11 0.57 1.48
CA CYS A 76 -1.40 0.65 0.21
C CYS A 76 0.02 1.15 0.41
N GLY A 77 0.99 0.50 -0.20
CA GLY A 77 2.37 0.99 -0.28
C GLY A 77 2.63 1.71 -1.59
N ASN A 78 3.33 2.82 -1.50
CA ASN A 78 3.77 3.58 -2.66
C ASN A 78 5.24 3.90 -2.61
N ALA A 79 5.83 3.95 -3.79
CA ALA A 79 7.15 4.48 -4.03
C ALA A 79 7.16 5.28 -5.33
N ALA A 80 8.33 5.70 -5.78
CA ALA A 80 8.53 6.26 -7.09
C ALA A 80 9.80 5.68 -7.71
N GLN A 81 9.75 5.31 -8.97
CA GLN A 81 10.91 4.86 -9.74
C GLN A 81 11.65 6.04 -10.38
N ARG A 82 10.93 7.15 -10.60
CA ARG A 82 11.51 8.41 -11.05
C ARG A 82 11.45 9.44 -9.94
N THR A 83 12.53 10.20 -9.77
CA THR A 83 12.60 11.22 -8.73
C THR A 83 11.66 12.38 -9.02
N HIS A 84 11.26 13.08 -7.97
CA HIS A 84 10.45 14.29 -8.11
C HIS A 84 11.18 15.32 -8.97
N GLY A 85 10.50 15.86 -9.99
CA GLY A 85 11.07 16.79 -10.97
C GLY A 85 11.54 16.14 -12.26
N GLU A 86 11.68 14.83 -12.33
CA GLU A 86 11.90 14.15 -13.60
C GLU A 86 10.62 14.11 -14.45
N ILE A 87 10.81 14.14 -15.77
CA ILE A 87 9.70 13.98 -16.71
C ILE A 87 9.05 12.61 -16.46
N SER A 88 7.72 12.58 -16.40
CA SER A 88 6.93 11.38 -16.12
C SER A 88 7.20 10.77 -14.72
N ASN A 89 7.49 11.61 -13.71
CA ASN A 89 7.54 11.17 -12.32
C ASN A 89 6.26 10.40 -11.95
N ASP A 90 6.43 9.18 -11.45
CA ASP A 90 5.34 8.26 -11.16
C ASP A 90 4.76 8.41 -9.73
N GLY A 91 5.49 9.05 -8.81
CA GLY A 91 5.10 9.18 -7.40
C GLY A 91 3.70 9.77 -7.18
N PRO A 92 3.39 10.95 -7.73
CA PRO A 92 2.06 11.55 -7.59
C PRO A 92 0.95 10.66 -8.15
N LYS A 93 1.18 10.00 -9.29
CA LYS A 93 0.19 9.09 -9.88
C LYS A 93 -0.05 7.86 -9.00
N ASN A 94 1.01 7.27 -8.46
CA ASN A 94 0.90 6.12 -7.55
C ASN A 94 0.09 6.48 -6.29
N LEU A 95 0.24 7.71 -5.78
CA LEU A 95 -0.54 8.19 -4.65
C LEU A 95 -2.03 8.34 -5.01
N VAL A 96 -2.35 8.94 -6.15
CA VAL A 96 -3.72 9.06 -6.65
C VAL A 96 -4.34 7.68 -6.85
N ASP A 97 -3.62 6.75 -7.47
CA ASP A 97 -4.10 5.38 -7.69
C ASP A 97 -4.41 4.66 -6.37
N SER A 98 -3.63 4.93 -5.32
CA SER A 98 -3.93 4.36 -3.99
C SER A 98 -5.18 4.95 -3.37
N VAL A 99 -5.41 6.25 -3.52
CA VAL A 99 -6.66 6.88 -3.07
C VAL A 99 -7.84 6.31 -3.83
N ASP A 100 -7.72 6.15 -5.15
CA ASP A 100 -8.77 5.55 -5.99
C ASP A 100 -9.04 4.10 -5.55
N TYR A 101 -8.00 3.31 -5.28
CA TYR A 101 -8.14 1.94 -4.77
C TYR A 101 -8.91 1.91 -3.45
N ILE A 102 -8.52 2.72 -2.47
CA ILE A 102 -9.17 2.77 -1.16
C ILE A 102 -10.63 3.18 -1.30
N THR A 103 -10.91 4.22 -2.06
CA THR A 103 -12.26 4.80 -2.17
C THR A 103 -13.20 4.01 -3.06
N SER A 104 -12.68 3.25 -4.03
CA SER A 104 -13.48 2.39 -4.90
C SER A 104 -14.08 1.20 -4.17
N ARG A 105 -13.49 0.79 -3.05
CA ARG A 105 -13.88 -0.39 -2.26
C ARG A 105 -13.82 -1.71 -3.02
N VAL A 106 -13.08 -1.77 -4.13
CA VAL A 106 -12.90 -3.00 -4.92
C VAL A 106 -12.25 -4.12 -4.13
N TRP A 107 -11.56 -3.76 -3.07
CA TRP A 107 -10.88 -4.64 -2.12
C TRP A 107 -11.82 -5.31 -1.10
N GLN A 108 -13.07 -4.85 -0.98
CA GLN A 108 -14.02 -5.38 0.01
C GLN A 108 -14.61 -6.72 -0.43
N ASP A 109 -14.91 -7.54 0.57
CA ASP A 109 -15.82 -8.68 0.46
C ASP A 109 -17.27 -8.25 0.72
N GLU A 110 -18.17 -9.24 0.81
CA GLU A 110 -19.60 -9.02 1.07
C GLU A 110 -19.86 -8.44 2.47
N GLU A 111 -18.93 -8.62 3.40
CA GLU A 111 -19.02 -8.08 4.76
C GLU A 111 -18.35 -6.70 4.89
N GLY A 112 -17.81 -6.16 3.81
CA GLY A 112 -17.10 -4.89 3.78
C GLY A 112 -15.63 -4.96 4.25
N LYS A 113 -15.09 -6.16 4.42
CA LYS A 113 -13.73 -6.39 4.90
C LYS A 113 -12.75 -6.55 3.74
N ASN A 114 -11.49 -6.23 4.01
CA ASN A 114 -10.43 -6.36 3.03
C ASN A 114 -10.11 -7.83 2.72
N ARG A 115 -10.37 -8.24 1.48
CA ARG A 115 -10.06 -9.58 0.96
C ARG A 115 -8.72 -9.65 0.21
N ALA A 116 -8.14 -8.50 -0.11
CA ALA A 116 -6.91 -8.42 -0.93
C ALA A 116 -5.62 -8.41 -0.09
N GLY A 117 -5.71 -8.15 1.21
CA GLY A 117 -4.55 -7.91 2.05
C GLY A 117 -3.94 -6.53 1.77
N MET A 118 -2.70 -6.35 2.18
CA MET A 118 -1.97 -5.14 1.86
C MET A 118 -1.40 -5.22 0.45
N VAL A 119 -1.36 -4.08 -0.22
CA VAL A 119 -0.97 -3.99 -1.62
C VAL A 119 0.12 -2.94 -1.81
N VAL A 120 0.97 -3.14 -2.81
CA VAL A 120 1.82 -2.09 -3.35
C VAL A 120 1.20 -1.63 -4.66
N ILE A 121 0.99 -0.32 -4.79
CA ILE A 121 0.45 0.28 -6.02
C ILE A 121 1.57 1.08 -6.67
N GLN A 122 1.97 0.62 -7.84
CA GLN A 122 3.09 1.17 -8.56
C GLN A 122 2.81 1.12 -10.07
N GLU A 123 2.96 2.26 -10.74
CA GLU A 123 2.78 2.36 -12.18
C GLU A 123 1.46 1.74 -12.69
N GLN A 124 0.36 2.07 -12.00
CA GLN A 124 -0.99 1.60 -12.30
C GLN A 124 -1.21 0.08 -12.10
N GLN A 125 -0.28 -0.64 -11.51
CA GLN A 125 -0.45 -2.04 -11.14
C GLN A 125 -0.69 -2.17 -9.64
N ILE A 126 -1.51 -3.13 -9.25
CA ILE A 126 -1.83 -3.48 -7.88
C ILE A 126 -1.17 -4.81 -7.59
N PHE A 127 -0.13 -4.77 -6.76
CA PHE A 127 0.65 -5.95 -6.37
C PHE A 127 0.27 -6.40 -4.97
N SER A 128 0.23 -7.71 -4.74
CA SER A 128 0.22 -8.28 -3.40
C SER A 128 1.49 -7.89 -2.65
N ALA A 129 1.37 -7.33 -1.46
CA ALA A 129 2.53 -6.99 -0.62
C ALA A 129 3.40 -8.21 -0.28
N ARG A 130 2.82 -9.42 -0.30
CA ARG A 130 3.52 -10.66 -0.04
C ARG A 130 4.49 -11.05 -1.17
N GLU A 131 4.17 -10.72 -2.41
CA GLU A 131 4.84 -11.29 -3.57
C GLU A 131 5.54 -10.25 -4.45
N VAL A 132 5.31 -8.96 -4.20
CA VAL A 132 5.96 -7.89 -4.95
C VAL A 132 7.45 -7.83 -4.65
N GLN A 133 8.22 -7.58 -5.69
CA GLN A 133 9.67 -7.37 -5.59
C GLN A 133 10.13 -6.30 -6.58
N LYS A 134 11.02 -5.44 -6.12
CA LYS A 134 11.75 -4.54 -7.02
C LYS A 134 12.86 -5.31 -7.73
N GLY A 135 12.62 -5.74 -8.96
CA GLY A 135 13.60 -6.46 -9.77
C GLY A 135 14.69 -5.54 -10.33
N GLU A 136 14.34 -4.28 -10.64
CA GLU A 136 15.31 -3.31 -11.15
C GLU A 136 14.85 -1.87 -10.88
N ALA A 137 15.76 -0.91 -11.03
CA ALA A 137 15.56 0.48 -10.64
C ALA A 137 15.09 1.38 -11.80
N ARG A 138 14.24 0.88 -12.66
CA ARG A 138 13.62 1.65 -13.76
C ARG A 138 12.12 1.43 -13.80
N PRO A 139 11.37 2.27 -14.53
CA PRO A 139 9.94 2.05 -14.74
C PRO A 139 9.63 0.63 -15.23
N GLY A 140 8.58 0.02 -14.68
CA GLY A 140 8.26 -1.37 -14.93
C GLY A 140 9.12 -2.39 -14.17
N GLY A 141 10.02 -1.91 -13.28
CA GLY A 141 10.94 -2.76 -12.55
C GLY A 141 10.37 -3.54 -11.37
N TYR A 142 9.12 -3.30 -11.00
CA TYR A 142 8.44 -4.13 -10.00
C TYR A 142 7.87 -5.39 -10.64
N VAL A 143 8.11 -6.51 -10.00
CA VAL A 143 7.71 -7.84 -10.45
C VAL A 143 7.08 -8.62 -9.29
N THR A 144 6.53 -9.77 -9.57
CA THR A 144 6.03 -10.69 -8.54
C THR A 144 6.84 -11.98 -8.52
N THR A 145 7.15 -12.47 -7.34
CA THR A 145 7.88 -13.72 -7.16
C THR A 145 7.02 -14.95 -7.43
N GLY A 146 5.73 -14.84 -7.23
CA GLY A 146 4.74 -15.91 -7.49
C GLY A 146 4.16 -15.93 -8.90
N GLY A 147 4.78 -15.25 -9.85
CA GLY A 147 4.24 -15.13 -11.21
C GLY A 147 3.00 -14.22 -11.23
N HIS A 148 2.00 -14.57 -12.04
CA HIS A 148 0.81 -13.72 -12.21
C HIS A 148 -0.04 -13.59 -10.93
N GLY A 149 0.05 -14.53 -9.99
CA GLY A 149 -0.73 -14.50 -8.76
C GLY A 149 -0.43 -13.32 -7.84
N GLY A 150 0.73 -12.72 -7.95
CA GLY A 150 1.13 -11.54 -7.18
C GLY A 150 0.69 -10.20 -7.79
N ILE A 151 0.28 -10.19 -9.05
CA ILE A 151 -0.37 -9.03 -9.68
C ILE A 151 -1.88 -9.21 -9.50
N LEU A 152 -2.44 -8.50 -8.52
CA LEU A 152 -3.85 -8.62 -8.19
C LEU A 152 -4.75 -7.89 -9.19
N GLY A 153 -4.25 -6.84 -9.83
CA GLY A 153 -5.03 -6.04 -10.75
C GLY A 153 -4.32 -4.77 -11.22
N ALA A 154 -5.11 -3.83 -11.71
CA ALA A 154 -4.61 -2.56 -12.22
C ALA A 154 -5.58 -1.41 -11.93
N VAL A 155 -5.04 -0.20 -11.89
CA VAL A 155 -5.84 1.04 -11.90
C VAL A 155 -5.92 1.53 -13.34
N ARG A 156 -7.07 1.36 -13.96
CA ARG A 156 -7.26 1.67 -15.39
C ARG A 156 -7.74 3.10 -15.57
N HIS A 157 -7.15 3.80 -16.52
CA HIS A 157 -7.59 5.14 -16.87
C HIS A 157 -9.09 5.16 -17.26
N GLY A 158 -9.85 6.02 -16.61
CA GLY A 158 -11.30 6.18 -16.87
C GLY A 158 -12.20 5.06 -16.34
N MET A 159 -11.64 3.98 -15.81
CA MET A 159 -12.42 2.85 -15.26
C MET A 159 -12.17 2.60 -13.76
N GLY A 160 -11.10 3.20 -13.23
CA GLY A 160 -10.69 2.98 -11.85
C GLY A 160 -10.01 1.63 -11.60
N PRO A 161 -9.86 1.27 -10.32
CA PRO A 161 -9.21 0.03 -9.91
C PRO A 161 -10.05 -1.21 -10.24
N VAL A 162 -9.37 -2.25 -10.73
CA VAL A 162 -9.97 -3.56 -11.01
C VAL A 162 -9.07 -4.63 -10.40
N LEU A 163 -9.63 -5.55 -9.64
CA LEU A 163 -8.95 -6.76 -9.18
C LEU A 163 -9.32 -7.93 -10.09
N SER A 164 -8.32 -8.58 -10.64
CA SER A 164 -8.46 -9.78 -11.48
C SER A 164 -8.17 -11.05 -10.70
N TYR A 165 -7.36 -10.93 -9.64
CA TYR A 165 -6.96 -12.03 -8.76
C TYR A 165 -7.02 -11.59 -7.29
N LEU A 166 -7.10 -12.57 -6.41
CA LEU A 166 -6.99 -12.40 -4.96
C LEU A 166 -5.83 -13.24 -4.44
N PRO A 167 -5.16 -12.80 -3.36
CA PRO A 167 -4.10 -13.60 -2.75
C PRO A 167 -4.64 -14.95 -2.28
N GLY A 168 -3.92 -16.02 -2.62
CA GLY A 168 -4.24 -17.36 -2.14
C GLY A 168 -3.93 -17.59 -0.66
N THR A 169 -3.11 -16.72 -0.06
CA THR A 169 -2.72 -16.80 1.35
C THR A 169 -3.46 -15.75 2.14
N LYS A 170 -4.04 -16.16 3.26
CA LYS A 170 -4.72 -15.27 4.20
C LYS A 170 -3.73 -14.29 4.83
N HIS A 171 -4.15 -13.06 5.01
CA HIS A 171 -3.45 -12.04 5.78
C HIS A 171 -3.95 -11.97 7.24
N THR A 172 -3.30 -11.16 8.06
CA THR A 172 -3.39 -11.25 9.53
C THR A 172 -4.80 -11.37 10.08
N PHE A 173 -5.73 -10.48 9.75
CA PHE A 173 -7.08 -10.50 10.32
C PHE A 173 -7.97 -11.65 9.81
N LEU A 174 -7.60 -12.31 8.72
CA LEU A 174 -8.24 -13.51 8.19
C LEU A 174 -7.52 -14.80 8.61
N SER A 175 -6.39 -14.69 9.29
CA SER A 175 -5.56 -15.81 9.72
C SER A 175 -5.90 -16.22 11.15
N GLU A 176 -5.73 -17.50 11.44
CA GLU A 176 -5.77 -18.01 12.82
C GLU A 176 -4.52 -17.61 13.62
N VAL A 177 -3.46 -17.24 12.93
CA VAL A 177 -2.21 -16.77 13.55
C VAL A 177 -2.27 -15.26 13.65
N ASN A 178 -2.33 -14.76 14.87
CA ASN A 178 -2.30 -13.34 15.17
C ASN A 178 -0.91 -12.94 15.65
N CYS A 179 -0.21 -12.13 14.86
CA CYS A 179 1.13 -11.60 15.17
C CYS A 179 1.07 -10.11 15.57
N THR A 180 -0.08 -9.61 15.95
CA THR A 180 -0.26 -8.21 16.34
C THR A 180 0.37 -7.92 17.69
N ARG A 181 0.80 -6.67 17.88
CA ARG A 181 1.40 -6.13 19.11
C ARG A 181 2.73 -6.78 19.46
N LEU A 182 3.75 -6.26 18.86
CA LEU A 182 5.16 -6.56 19.15
C LEU A 182 5.66 -5.82 20.42
#